data_00355cfea01df4cf24172c22a610d1e2
#
_entry.id   00355cfea01df4cf24172c22a610d1e2
#
_cell.length_a   1.000
_cell.length_b   1.000
_cell.length_c   1.000
_cell.angle_alpha   90.00
_cell.angle_beta   90.00
_cell.angle_gamma   90.00
#
_symmetry.space_group_name_H-M   'P 1'
#
loop_
_entity.id
_entity.type
_entity.pdbx_description
1 polymer ?
#
loop_
_entity_poly.entity_id
_entity_poly.type
_entity_poly.pdbx_seq_one_letter_code
_entity_poly.pdbx_strand_id
1 'polypeptide(L)'
;MQSSLVPSPTPPRLAAAAALLAVAASGWLLVALENHIYGVTGLVLSVFLAGLFVAMELRFVRALRWAQPLASPGDELRGPAESVLGALLDPETTLPRVWLFSTRLKEEIQRAERHGRVLVLCVLEPEDPAIRLDQAFRGRVGRALRGHLRTSDFATVSHSGRLLVLFPETVVPSAEVATRRLVTTLNSVLNEGKPQRWRAALVWYPEDGRNADQLLESAQRLLAKRQVA
;
A
#
# COMPACT_ATOMS: atom_id res chain seq x y z
N MET A 1 -32.33 5.20 -28.87
CA MET A 1 -31.19 5.85 -28.20
C MET A 1 -30.16 4.79 -27.95
N GLN A 2 -29.18 4.68 -28.84
CA GLN A 2 -28.07 3.71 -28.72
C GLN A 2 -26.96 4.41 -27.97
N SER A 3 -26.62 3.90 -26.74
CA SER A 3 -25.46 4.30 -26.00
C SER A 3 -24.24 3.61 -26.58
N SER A 4 -23.40 4.37 -27.29
CA SER A 4 -22.09 3.95 -27.78
C SER A 4 -21.14 3.75 -26.58
N LEU A 5 -20.82 2.49 -26.30
CA LEU A 5 -19.70 2.09 -25.43
C LEU A 5 -18.38 2.53 -26.08
N VAL A 6 -17.80 3.61 -25.57
CA VAL A 6 -16.43 4.01 -25.94
C VAL A 6 -15.48 3.03 -25.23
N PRO A 7 -14.64 2.27 -25.96
CA PRO A 7 -13.65 1.40 -25.33
C PRO A 7 -12.62 2.25 -24.60
N SER A 8 -12.35 1.91 -23.32
CA SER A 8 -11.31 2.54 -22.51
C SER A 8 -9.94 2.37 -23.21
N PRO A 9 -9.15 3.44 -23.39
CA PRO A 9 -7.83 3.32 -23.99
C PRO A 9 -6.93 2.47 -23.09
N THR A 10 -6.44 1.36 -23.63
CA THR A 10 -5.37 0.57 -22.99
C THR A 10 -4.17 1.49 -22.77
N PRO A 11 -3.52 1.47 -21.60
CA PRO A 11 -2.40 2.35 -21.31
C PRO A 11 -1.30 2.13 -22.38
N PRO A 12 -0.77 3.19 -22.99
CA PRO A 12 0.15 3.09 -24.14
C PRO A 12 1.42 2.27 -23.86
N ARG A 13 1.76 2.07 -22.59
CA ARG A 13 2.91 1.26 -22.15
C ARG A 13 2.70 -0.24 -22.29
N LEU A 14 1.48 -0.73 -22.11
CA LEU A 14 1.15 -2.15 -22.32
C LEU A 14 1.17 -2.52 -23.80
N ALA A 15 0.69 -1.61 -24.68
CA ALA A 15 0.76 -1.81 -26.12
C ALA A 15 2.22 -1.78 -26.62
N ALA A 16 3.06 -0.88 -26.10
CA ALA A 16 4.48 -0.82 -26.45
C ALA A 16 5.25 -2.05 -25.97
N ALA A 17 4.99 -2.55 -24.76
CA ALA A 17 5.60 -3.76 -24.23
C ALA A 17 5.19 -5.01 -25.03
N ALA A 18 3.92 -5.12 -25.41
CA ALA A 18 3.42 -6.22 -26.24
C ALA A 18 4.04 -6.18 -27.65
N ALA A 19 4.20 -4.98 -28.24
CA ALA A 19 4.86 -4.82 -29.54
C ALA A 19 6.34 -5.21 -29.49
N LEU A 20 7.09 -4.82 -28.44
CA LEU A 20 8.49 -5.20 -28.25
C LEU A 20 8.63 -6.72 -28.06
N LEU A 21 7.75 -7.36 -27.33
CA LEU A 21 7.74 -8.83 -27.15
C LEU A 21 7.42 -9.54 -28.46
N ALA A 22 6.50 -9.02 -29.26
CA ALA A 22 6.18 -9.58 -30.58
C ALA A 22 7.34 -9.47 -31.58
N VAL A 23 8.06 -8.34 -31.57
CA VAL A 23 9.27 -8.14 -32.40
C VAL A 23 10.40 -9.05 -31.94
N ALA A 24 10.64 -9.19 -30.66
CA ALA A 24 11.63 -10.10 -30.11
C ALA A 24 11.32 -11.57 -30.44
N ALA A 25 10.06 -12.00 -30.29
CA ALA A 25 9.61 -13.35 -30.62
C ALA A 25 9.71 -13.68 -32.11
N SER A 26 9.40 -12.72 -33.00
CA SER A 26 9.53 -12.92 -34.45
C SER A 26 10.98 -12.98 -34.90
N GLY A 27 11.88 -12.16 -34.33
CA GLY A 27 13.31 -12.22 -34.59
C GLY A 27 13.92 -13.56 -34.17
N TRP A 28 13.54 -14.09 -33.01
CA TRP A 28 13.97 -15.40 -32.53
C TRP A 28 13.43 -16.55 -33.32
N LEU A 29 12.19 -16.49 -33.84
CA LEU A 29 11.63 -17.52 -34.70
C LEU A 29 12.43 -17.68 -35.99
N LEU A 30 12.91 -16.59 -36.57
CA LEU A 30 13.76 -16.59 -37.75
C LEU A 30 15.14 -17.23 -37.47
N VAL A 31 15.76 -16.94 -36.33
CA VAL A 31 17.05 -17.53 -35.93
C VAL A 31 16.91 -18.99 -35.52
N ALA A 32 15.79 -19.39 -34.92
CA ALA A 32 15.51 -20.77 -34.52
C ALA A 32 15.32 -21.72 -35.70
N LEU A 33 14.90 -21.20 -36.85
CA LEU A 33 14.76 -21.99 -38.08
C LEU A 33 16.09 -22.38 -38.71
N GLU A 34 17.18 -21.63 -38.43
CA GLU A 34 18.50 -21.91 -38.99
C GLU A 34 19.41 -22.76 -38.10
N ASN A 35 19.21 -22.83 -36.79
CA ASN A 35 20.08 -23.56 -35.87
C ASN A 35 19.33 -24.08 -34.60
N HIS A 36 19.06 -25.38 -34.55
CA HIS A 36 18.34 -26.06 -33.46
C HIS A 36 18.91 -25.81 -32.05
N ILE A 37 20.20 -25.61 -31.89
CA ILE A 37 20.89 -25.45 -30.58
C ILE A 37 20.61 -24.06 -30.01
N TYR A 38 20.52 -23.01 -30.82
CA TYR A 38 20.24 -21.64 -30.36
C TYR A 38 18.76 -21.40 -30.09
N GLY A 39 17.87 -22.19 -30.66
CA GLY A 39 16.42 -22.09 -30.46
C GLY A 39 15.99 -22.38 -29.02
N VAL A 40 16.54 -23.43 -28.40
CA VAL A 40 16.18 -23.85 -27.04
C VAL A 40 16.72 -22.87 -25.99
N THR A 41 17.98 -22.44 -26.12
CA THR A 41 18.58 -21.48 -25.19
C THR A 41 17.90 -20.11 -25.27
N GLY A 42 17.49 -19.67 -26.46
CA GLY A 42 16.76 -18.43 -26.65
C GLY A 42 15.33 -18.47 -26.11
N LEU A 43 14.65 -19.61 -26.25
CA LEU A 43 13.33 -19.79 -25.67
C LEU A 43 13.39 -19.70 -24.14
N VAL A 44 14.35 -20.39 -23.50
CA VAL A 44 14.55 -20.35 -22.05
C VAL A 44 14.85 -18.93 -21.58
N LEU A 45 15.73 -18.22 -22.27
CA LEU A 45 16.08 -16.83 -21.94
C LEU A 45 14.88 -15.89 -22.10
N SER A 46 14.08 -16.06 -23.13
CA SER A 46 12.88 -15.24 -23.38
C SER A 46 11.82 -15.46 -22.31
N VAL A 47 11.58 -16.71 -21.90
CA VAL A 47 10.66 -17.06 -20.83
C VAL A 47 11.14 -16.48 -19.49
N PHE A 48 12.46 -16.57 -19.22
CA PHE A 48 13.05 -16.00 -18.01
C PHE A 48 12.93 -14.47 -17.96
N LEU A 49 13.24 -13.78 -19.06
CA LEU A 49 13.10 -12.32 -19.17
C LEU A 49 11.64 -11.88 -19.08
N ALA A 50 10.72 -12.61 -19.70
CA ALA A 50 9.29 -12.33 -19.57
C ALA A 50 8.80 -12.51 -18.12
N GLY A 51 9.25 -13.57 -17.44
CA GLY A 51 8.95 -13.81 -16.02
C GLY A 51 9.52 -12.71 -15.11
N LEU A 52 10.74 -12.26 -15.36
CA LEU A 52 11.37 -11.15 -14.64
C LEU A 52 10.61 -9.83 -14.87
N PHE A 53 10.20 -9.57 -16.10
CA PHE A 53 9.42 -8.38 -16.45
C PHE A 53 8.05 -8.39 -15.75
N VAL A 54 7.33 -9.52 -15.79
CA VAL A 54 6.05 -9.67 -15.07
C VAL A 54 6.24 -9.50 -13.56
N ALA A 55 7.29 -10.07 -12.99
CA ALA A 55 7.61 -9.90 -11.56
C ALA A 55 7.92 -8.42 -11.20
N MET A 56 8.62 -7.71 -12.09
CA MET A 56 8.94 -6.29 -11.93
C MET A 56 7.68 -5.42 -12.05
N GLU A 57 6.81 -5.70 -13.02
CA GLU A 57 5.51 -5.03 -13.19
C GLU A 57 4.59 -5.28 -12.00
N LEU A 58 4.52 -6.50 -11.49
CA LEU A 58 3.74 -6.83 -10.29
C LEU A 58 4.28 -6.11 -9.04
N ARG A 59 5.60 -5.97 -8.91
CA ARG A 59 6.23 -5.15 -7.86
C ARG A 59 5.92 -3.67 -8.03
N PHE A 60 6.01 -3.17 -9.26
CA PHE A 60 5.71 -1.77 -9.60
C PHE A 60 4.23 -1.44 -9.42
N VAL A 61 3.32 -2.31 -9.84
CA VAL A 61 1.86 -2.16 -9.59
C VAL A 61 1.54 -2.24 -8.10
N ARG A 62 2.24 -3.11 -7.34
CA ARG A 62 2.11 -3.15 -5.87
C ARG A 62 2.62 -1.86 -5.23
N ALA A 63 3.76 -1.33 -5.67
CA ALA A 63 4.29 -0.04 -5.22
C ALA A 63 3.36 1.13 -5.59
N LEU A 64 2.78 1.13 -6.80
CA LEU A 64 1.80 2.13 -7.25
C LEU A 64 0.46 2.06 -6.52
N ARG A 65 0.06 0.90 -6.01
CA ARG A 65 -1.13 0.81 -5.13
C ARG A 65 -0.94 1.56 -3.81
N TRP A 66 0.30 1.85 -3.44
CA TRP A 66 0.64 2.66 -2.27
C TRP A 66 0.96 4.12 -2.62
N ALA A 67 1.34 4.40 -3.87
CA ALA A 67 1.64 5.73 -4.39
C ALA A 67 0.53 6.14 -5.37
N GLN A 68 -0.56 6.73 -4.88
CA GLN A 68 -1.54 7.35 -5.79
C GLN A 68 -1.04 8.68 -6.32
N PRO A 69 -1.36 9.01 -7.59
CA PRO A 69 -0.94 10.26 -8.20
C PRO A 69 -1.59 11.47 -7.54
N LEU A 70 -0.83 12.54 -7.49
CA LEU A 70 -1.25 13.88 -7.15
C LEU A 70 -2.49 14.31 -7.95
N ALA A 71 -3.46 14.85 -7.22
CA ALA A 71 -4.53 15.77 -7.59
C ALA A 71 -5.04 15.79 -9.06
N SER A 72 -6.33 15.56 -9.21
CA SER A 72 -7.10 15.97 -10.41
C SER A 72 -7.08 17.50 -10.53
N PRO A 73 -6.91 18.05 -11.76
CA PRO A 73 -6.92 19.50 -11.99
C PRO A 73 -8.36 20.02 -12.07
N GLY A 74 -8.99 20.20 -10.93
CA GLY A 74 -10.37 20.68 -10.85
C GLY A 74 -10.71 21.56 -9.65
N ASP A 75 -9.77 21.80 -8.74
CA ASP A 75 -10.04 22.42 -7.43
C ASP A 75 -9.40 23.82 -7.27
N GLU A 76 -9.41 24.63 -8.33
CA GLU A 76 -8.74 25.97 -8.33
C GLU A 76 -9.47 27.08 -7.57
N LEU A 77 -10.54 26.80 -6.81
CA LEU A 77 -11.37 27.86 -6.17
C LEU A 77 -11.51 27.76 -4.64
N ARG A 78 -10.71 26.93 -3.96
CA ARG A 78 -10.63 26.97 -2.50
C ARG A 78 -9.40 27.73 -2.03
N GLY A 79 -9.54 28.58 -1.00
CA GLY A 79 -8.46 29.43 -0.50
C GLY A 79 -7.17 28.65 -0.19
N PRO A 80 -5.99 29.29 -0.24
CA PRO A 80 -4.70 28.60 -0.25
C PRO A 80 -4.45 27.68 0.98
N ALA A 81 -5.04 27.98 2.13
CA ALA A 81 -4.90 27.14 3.33
C ALA A 81 -5.80 25.88 3.27
N GLU A 82 -7.01 25.98 2.75
CA GLU A 82 -7.90 24.81 2.56
C GLU A 82 -7.39 23.88 1.46
N SER A 83 -6.79 24.43 0.40
CA SER A 83 -6.20 23.63 -0.67
C SER A 83 -4.99 22.84 -0.18
N VAL A 84 -4.14 23.39 0.69
CA VAL A 84 -3.00 22.69 1.27
C VAL A 84 -3.45 21.59 2.22
N LEU A 85 -4.40 21.86 3.12
CA LEU A 85 -4.97 20.85 4.00
C LEU A 85 -5.65 19.71 3.24
N GLY A 86 -6.42 20.03 2.20
CA GLY A 86 -7.06 19.05 1.33
C GLY A 86 -6.06 18.20 0.52
N ALA A 87 -4.86 18.74 0.21
CA ALA A 87 -3.79 17.98 -0.41
C ALA A 87 -3.11 17.02 0.58
N LEU A 88 -3.00 17.37 1.86
CA LEU A 88 -2.29 16.60 2.88
C LEU A 88 -3.17 15.57 3.58
N LEU A 89 -4.44 15.90 3.81
CA LEU A 89 -5.36 15.07 4.55
C LEU A 89 -6.35 14.36 3.62
N ASP A 90 -6.73 13.16 4.02
CA ASP A 90 -7.82 12.43 3.39
C ASP A 90 -9.17 13.04 3.83
N PRO A 91 -10.06 13.42 2.90
CA PRO A 91 -11.29 14.13 3.23
C PRO A 91 -12.29 13.29 4.03
N GLU A 92 -12.24 11.96 3.93
CA GLU A 92 -13.14 11.06 4.65
C GLU A 92 -12.68 10.82 6.08
N THR A 93 -11.42 10.50 6.24
CA THR A 93 -10.84 10.17 7.55
C THR A 93 -10.27 11.36 8.29
N THR A 94 -9.95 12.44 7.57
CA THR A 94 -9.19 13.61 8.05
C THR A 94 -7.83 13.24 8.66
N LEU A 95 -7.32 12.06 8.30
CA LEU A 95 -5.96 11.61 8.60
C LEU A 95 -5.03 11.97 7.44
N PRO A 96 -3.72 11.98 7.66
CA PRO A 96 -2.74 12.12 6.59
C PRO A 96 -3.01 11.13 5.45
N ARG A 97 -2.87 11.59 4.22
CA ARG A 97 -2.96 10.70 3.04
C ARG A 97 -1.84 9.67 3.06
N VAL A 98 -2.07 8.54 2.41
CA VAL A 98 -1.12 7.41 2.37
C VAL A 98 0.28 7.82 1.88
N TRP A 99 0.37 8.71 0.88
CA TRP A 99 1.66 9.17 0.39
C TRP A 99 2.44 9.95 1.46
N LEU A 100 1.76 10.78 2.26
CA LEU A 100 2.38 11.54 3.36
C LEU A 100 2.82 10.60 4.48
N PHE A 101 2.02 9.57 4.79
CA PHE A 101 2.40 8.51 5.71
C PHE A 101 3.66 7.78 5.22
N SER A 102 3.72 7.42 3.95
CA SER A 102 4.89 6.74 3.37
C SER A 102 6.15 7.60 3.43
N THR A 103 6.03 8.91 3.21
CA THR A 103 7.13 9.85 3.36
C THR A 103 7.59 9.89 4.83
N ARG A 104 6.65 10.02 5.76
CA ARG A 104 6.95 10.05 7.19
C ARG A 104 7.60 8.75 7.68
N LEU A 105 7.12 7.60 7.21
CA LEU A 105 7.74 6.31 7.53
C LEU A 105 9.21 6.25 7.10
N LYS A 106 9.53 6.72 5.88
CA LYS A 106 10.91 6.79 5.38
C LYS A 106 11.78 7.71 6.23
N GLU A 107 11.27 8.89 6.60
CA GLU A 107 11.97 9.86 7.45
C GLU A 107 12.26 9.29 8.85
N GLU A 108 11.27 8.61 9.45
CA GLU A 108 11.45 8.00 10.78
C GLU A 108 12.43 6.82 10.76
N ILE A 109 12.45 6.02 9.67
CA ILE A 109 13.47 4.98 9.50
C ILE A 109 14.87 5.60 9.42
N GLN A 110 15.07 6.66 8.63
CA GLN A 110 16.35 7.36 8.55
C GLN A 110 16.76 7.98 9.89
N ARG A 111 15.77 8.49 10.65
CA ARG A 111 16.02 9.00 12.01
C ARG A 111 16.41 7.88 12.95
N ALA A 112 15.70 6.76 12.93
CA ALA A 112 15.98 5.58 13.73
C ALA A 112 17.37 5.01 13.43
N GLU A 113 17.75 4.91 12.16
CA GLU A 113 19.08 4.49 11.72
C GLU A 113 20.17 5.40 12.26
N ARG A 114 20.00 6.72 12.11
CA ARG A 114 20.99 7.72 12.53
C ARG A 114 21.23 7.72 14.05
N HIS A 115 20.19 7.46 14.82
CA HIS A 115 20.24 7.57 16.29
C HIS A 115 20.22 6.22 17.01
N GLY A 116 20.30 5.09 16.30
CA GLY A 116 20.24 3.74 16.88
C GLY A 116 18.93 3.47 17.63
N ARG A 117 17.81 4.03 17.13
CA ARG A 117 16.49 3.89 17.76
C ARG A 117 15.62 2.87 17.02
N VAL A 118 14.59 2.39 17.71
CA VAL A 118 13.60 1.49 17.15
C VAL A 118 12.32 2.25 16.79
N LEU A 119 11.56 1.70 15.84
CA LEU A 119 10.19 2.12 15.58
C LEU A 119 9.33 0.88 15.29
N VAL A 120 8.04 0.99 15.52
CA VAL A 120 7.07 -0.08 15.21
C VAL A 120 6.06 0.45 14.20
N LEU A 121 5.85 -0.32 13.14
CA LEU A 121 4.74 -0.16 12.22
C LEU A 121 3.66 -1.18 12.58
N CYS A 122 2.48 -0.69 12.91
CA CYS A 122 1.29 -1.49 13.13
C CYS A 122 0.36 -1.40 11.92
N VAL A 123 -0.08 -2.55 11.40
CA VAL A 123 -1.13 -2.63 10.38
C VAL A 123 -2.32 -3.37 10.97
N LEU A 124 -3.47 -2.68 10.99
CA LEU A 124 -4.73 -3.23 11.46
C LEU A 124 -5.70 -3.35 10.29
N GLU A 125 -6.41 -4.46 10.22
CA GLU A 125 -7.51 -4.60 9.26
C GLU A 125 -8.71 -5.30 9.92
N PRO A 126 -9.95 -4.84 9.66
CA PRO A 126 -11.13 -5.58 10.08
C PRO A 126 -11.19 -6.92 9.34
N GLU A 127 -11.64 -7.98 10.03
CA GLU A 127 -11.79 -9.30 9.40
C GLU A 127 -12.86 -9.29 8.30
N ASP A 128 -13.93 -8.53 8.50
CA ASP A 128 -14.98 -8.39 7.50
C ASP A 128 -14.53 -7.44 6.36
N PRO A 129 -14.38 -7.96 5.14
CA PRO A 129 -13.97 -7.13 3.99
C PRO A 129 -14.99 -6.05 3.61
N ALA A 130 -16.29 -6.27 3.85
CA ALA A 130 -17.34 -5.31 3.49
C ALA A 130 -17.21 -4.01 4.30
N ILE A 131 -16.84 -4.11 5.56
CA ILE A 131 -16.67 -2.97 6.45
C ILE A 131 -15.50 -2.08 6.01
N ARG A 132 -14.44 -2.65 5.45
CA ARG A 132 -13.23 -1.90 5.04
C ARG A 132 -13.51 -0.83 3.99
N LEU A 133 -14.51 -1.02 3.15
CA LEU A 133 -14.84 -0.15 2.02
C LEU A 133 -15.96 0.83 2.35
N ASP A 134 -16.59 0.71 3.52
CA ASP A 134 -17.64 1.62 3.94
C ASP A 134 -17.06 3.01 4.29
N GLN A 135 -17.57 4.04 3.61
CA GLN A 135 -17.12 5.42 3.80
C GLN A 135 -17.45 5.95 5.22
N ALA A 136 -18.62 5.62 5.73
CA ALA A 136 -19.02 6.03 7.09
C ALA A 136 -18.11 5.39 8.15
N PHE A 137 -17.73 4.13 7.95
CA PHE A 137 -16.74 3.43 8.77
C PHE A 137 -15.40 4.17 8.77
N ARG A 138 -14.89 4.53 7.59
CA ARG A 138 -13.59 5.24 7.45
C ARG A 138 -13.58 6.56 8.22
N GLY A 139 -14.65 7.34 8.12
CA GLY A 139 -14.78 8.60 8.86
C GLY A 139 -14.81 8.41 10.38
N ARG A 140 -15.50 7.37 10.88
CA ARG A 140 -15.51 7.03 12.33
C ARG A 140 -14.13 6.59 12.80
N VAL A 141 -13.45 5.74 12.04
CA VAL A 141 -12.06 5.31 12.31
C VAL A 141 -11.11 6.50 12.39
N GLY A 142 -11.17 7.41 11.44
CA GLY A 142 -10.31 8.60 11.44
C GLY A 142 -10.47 9.45 12.70
N ARG A 143 -11.71 9.68 13.14
CA ARG A 143 -11.99 10.43 14.39
C ARG A 143 -11.48 9.68 15.62
N ALA A 144 -11.69 8.37 15.70
CA ALA A 144 -11.24 7.55 16.82
C ALA A 144 -9.70 7.55 16.94
N LEU A 145 -8.99 7.40 15.84
CA LEU A 145 -7.52 7.38 15.83
C LEU A 145 -6.94 8.71 16.32
N ARG A 146 -7.44 9.84 15.84
CA ARG A 146 -6.91 11.16 16.25
C ARG A 146 -7.01 11.43 17.74
N GLY A 147 -8.06 10.93 18.41
CA GLY A 147 -8.24 11.13 19.84
C GLY A 147 -7.37 10.24 20.74
N HIS A 148 -6.73 9.19 20.18
CA HIS A 148 -6.06 8.16 20.96
C HIS A 148 -4.59 7.95 20.61
N LEU A 149 -4.09 8.62 19.58
CA LEU A 149 -2.67 8.64 19.20
C LEU A 149 -1.93 9.75 19.93
N ARG A 150 -0.65 9.50 20.20
CA ARG A 150 0.27 10.53 20.72
C ARG A 150 0.60 11.52 19.59
N THR A 151 1.10 12.69 19.96
CA THR A 151 1.56 13.68 18.97
C THR A 151 2.70 13.15 18.09
N SER A 152 3.52 12.22 18.62
CA SER A 152 4.59 11.55 17.87
C SER A 152 4.12 10.48 16.93
N ASP A 153 2.94 9.89 17.19
CA ASP A 153 2.41 8.78 16.42
C ASP A 153 1.78 9.30 15.13
N PHE A 154 1.85 8.49 14.08
CA PHE A 154 1.34 8.89 12.78
C PHE A 154 0.45 7.80 12.19
N ALA A 155 -0.72 8.14 11.70
CA ALA A 155 -1.65 7.14 11.20
C ALA A 155 -2.28 7.56 9.87
N THR A 156 -2.67 6.55 9.10
CA THR A 156 -3.45 6.70 7.87
C THR A 156 -4.39 5.51 7.67
N VAL A 157 -5.37 5.69 6.80
CA VAL A 157 -6.22 4.60 6.29
C VAL A 157 -5.91 4.41 4.80
N SER A 158 -5.50 3.21 4.43
CA SER A 158 -5.22 2.88 3.03
C SER A 158 -6.51 2.78 2.21
N HIS A 159 -6.40 2.81 0.89
CA HIS A 159 -7.54 2.60 -0.01
C HIS A 159 -8.21 1.23 0.17
N SER A 160 -7.45 0.22 0.62
CA SER A 160 -7.99 -1.09 0.96
C SER A 160 -8.68 -1.15 2.34
N GLY A 161 -8.83 -0.01 3.04
CA GLY A 161 -9.43 0.07 4.36
C GLY A 161 -8.54 -0.44 5.50
N ARG A 162 -7.25 -0.66 5.26
CA ARG A 162 -6.28 -1.00 6.31
C ARG A 162 -5.83 0.25 7.03
N LEU A 163 -5.71 0.15 8.34
CA LEU A 163 -5.16 1.20 9.17
C LEU A 163 -3.66 0.95 9.32
N LEU A 164 -2.87 1.96 9.02
CA LEU A 164 -1.43 1.95 9.26
C LEU A 164 -1.14 2.95 10.37
N VAL A 165 -0.43 2.49 11.41
CA VAL A 165 -0.03 3.33 12.55
C VAL A 165 1.47 3.17 12.74
N LEU A 166 2.16 4.29 12.76
CA LEU A 166 3.58 4.36 13.02
C LEU A 166 3.79 4.83 14.47
N PHE A 167 4.57 4.07 15.23
CA PHE A 167 4.99 4.35 16.59
C PHE A 167 6.51 4.61 16.61
N PRO A 168 6.95 5.87 16.45
CA PRO A 168 8.36 6.21 16.55
C PRO A 168 8.89 5.95 17.96
N GLU A 169 10.17 5.57 18.05
CA GLU A 169 10.89 5.39 19.32
C GLU A 169 10.12 4.49 20.33
N THR A 170 9.41 3.49 19.80
CA THR A 170 8.55 2.63 20.61
C THR A 170 8.98 1.19 20.45
N VAL A 171 9.15 0.48 21.57
CA VAL A 171 9.45 -0.95 21.61
C VAL A 171 8.19 -1.78 21.43
N VAL A 172 8.34 -3.01 20.93
CA VAL A 172 7.22 -3.90 20.59
C VAL A 172 6.20 -4.09 21.72
N PRO A 173 6.59 -4.38 22.98
CA PRO A 173 5.62 -4.54 24.05
C PRO A 173 4.74 -3.31 24.28
N SER A 174 5.32 -2.11 24.17
CA SER A 174 4.58 -0.85 24.29
C SER A 174 3.64 -0.61 23.11
N ALA A 175 4.08 -0.96 21.89
CA ALA A 175 3.25 -0.89 20.71
C ALA A 175 2.08 -1.89 20.76
N GLU A 176 2.26 -3.08 21.32
CA GLU A 176 1.18 -4.05 21.55
C GLU A 176 0.11 -3.50 22.48
N VAL A 177 0.51 -2.86 23.60
CA VAL A 177 -0.42 -2.21 24.53
C VAL A 177 -1.20 -1.09 23.83
N ALA A 178 -0.49 -0.25 23.06
CA ALA A 178 -1.12 0.82 22.28
C ALA A 178 -2.10 0.26 21.24
N THR A 179 -1.72 -0.80 20.54
CA THR A 179 -2.56 -1.48 19.52
C THR A 179 -3.83 -2.05 20.15
N ARG A 180 -3.74 -2.75 21.29
CA ARG A 180 -4.92 -3.27 22.01
C ARG A 180 -5.87 -2.15 22.42
N ARG A 181 -5.34 -1.04 22.93
CA ARG A 181 -6.15 0.14 23.28
C ARG A 181 -6.84 0.72 22.05
N LEU A 182 -6.13 0.84 20.90
CA LEU A 182 -6.74 1.29 19.65
C LEU A 182 -7.87 0.37 19.18
N VAL A 183 -7.68 -0.95 19.21
CA VAL A 183 -8.72 -1.92 18.85
C VAL A 183 -9.94 -1.79 19.77
N THR A 184 -9.73 -1.65 21.08
CA THR A 184 -10.84 -1.43 22.03
C THR A 184 -11.61 -0.15 21.70
N THR A 185 -10.90 0.95 21.44
CA THR A 185 -11.52 2.22 21.05
C THR A 185 -12.28 2.10 19.72
N LEU A 186 -11.66 1.48 18.71
CA LEU A 186 -12.30 1.26 17.43
C LEU A 186 -13.61 0.45 17.61
N ASN A 187 -13.57 -0.60 18.39
CA ASN A 187 -14.76 -1.39 18.68
C ASN A 187 -15.84 -0.59 19.42
N SER A 188 -15.50 0.30 20.35
CA SER A 188 -16.49 1.13 21.06
C SER A 188 -17.16 2.15 20.15
N VAL A 189 -16.43 2.69 19.18
CA VAL A 189 -16.94 3.72 18.24
C VAL A 189 -17.69 3.12 17.05
N LEU A 190 -17.33 1.89 16.67
CA LEU A 190 -17.88 1.22 15.49
C LEU A 190 -19.05 0.29 15.81
N ASN A 191 -19.32 0.06 17.11
CA ASN A 191 -20.36 -0.87 17.56
C ASN A 191 -21.77 -0.32 17.32
N GLU A 192 -22.34 -0.69 16.19
CA GLU A 192 -23.80 -0.77 15.99
C GLU A 192 -24.31 -2.18 16.39
N GLY A 193 -23.79 -2.74 17.53
CA GLY A 193 -24.31 -3.97 18.12
C GLY A 193 -23.49 -5.25 17.94
N LYS A 194 -22.41 -5.26 17.12
CA LYS A 194 -21.55 -6.44 16.99
C LYS A 194 -20.08 -6.05 17.10
N PRO A 195 -19.30 -6.65 18.04
CA PRO A 195 -17.87 -6.37 18.14
C PRO A 195 -17.16 -6.80 16.84
N GLN A 196 -16.44 -5.87 16.22
CA GLN A 196 -15.65 -6.13 15.04
C GLN A 196 -14.36 -6.84 15.44
N ARG A 197 -14.06 -7.95 14.78
CA ARG A 197 -12.76 -8.60 14.91
C ARG A 197 -11.72 -7.88 14.05
N TRP A 198 -10.52 -7.77 14.60
CA TRP A 198 -9.39 -7.11 13.95
C TRP A 198 -8.20 -8.05 13.86
N ARG A 199 -7.56 -8.05 12.70
CA ARG A 199 -6.24 -8.64 12.53
C ARG A 199 -5.20 -7.54 12.66
N ALA A 200 -4.15 -7.82 13.41
CA ALA A 200 -3.05 -6.90 13.66
C ALA A 200 -1.73 -7.54 13.26
N ALA A 201 -0.90 -6.80 12.54
CA ALA A 201 0.51 -7.10 12.33
C ALA A 201 1.32 -5.97 12.92
N LEU A 202 2.26 -6.31 13.80
CA LEU A 202 3.29 -5.41 14.29
C LEU A 202 4.62 -5.86 13.73
N VAL A 203 5.31 -4.94 13.11
CA VAL A 203 6.67 -5.13 12.58
C VAL A 203 7.54 -3.98 13.05
N TRP A 204 8.82 -4.24 13.31
CA TRP A 204 9.69 -3.21 13.85
C TRP A 204 11.02 -3.12 13.11
N TYR A 205 11.54 -1.90 13.08
CA TYR A 205 12.85 -1.59 12.56
C TYR A 205 13.90 -1.83 13.68
N PRO A 206 15.05 -2.42 13.37
CA PRO A 206 15.49 -2.89 12.04
C PRO A 206 15.18 -4.37 11.72
N GLU A 207 14.63 -5.17 12.66
CA GLU A 207 14.54 -6.64 12.60
C GLU A 207 13.65 -7.15 11.46
N ASP A 208 12.46 -6.57 11.29
CA ASP A 208 11.50 -7.01 10.27
C ASP A 208 11.71 -6.34 8.90
N GLY A 209 12.60 -5.34 8.85
CA GLY A 209 12.95 -4.64 7.61
C GLY A 209 13.78 -3.39 7.87
N ARG A 210 14.65 -3.07 6.91
CA ARG A 210 15.56 -1.91 7.00
C ARG A 210 15.09 -0.72 6.17
N ASN A 211 13.99 -0.85 5.45
CA ASN A 211 13.36 0.23 4.71
C ASN A 211 11.84 0.09 4.74
N ALA A 212 11.15 1.12 4.28
CA ALA A 212 9.69 1.20 4.32
C ALA A 212 9.01 0.04 3.57
N ASP A 213 9.54 -0.34 2.41
CA ASP A 213 8.96 -1.39 1.58
C ASP A 213 9.08 -2.76 2.25
N GLN A 214 10.24 -3.07 2.85
CA GLN A 214 10.46 -4.31 3.60
C GLN A 214 9.56 -4.42 4.83
N LEU A 215 9.39 -3.32 5.60
CA LEU A 215 8.47 -3.31 6.74
C LEU A 215 7.02 -3.53 6.29
N LEU A 216 6.58 -2.87 5.24
CA LEU A 216 5.23 -3.05 4.69
C LEU A 216 5.02 -4.48 4.16
N GLU A 217 5.99 -5.06 3.47
CA GLU A 217 5.93 -6.46 3.00
C GLU A 217 5.89 -7.44 4.18
N SER A 218 6.68 -7.21 5.23
CA SER A 218 6.68 -8.03 6.44
C SER A 218 5.34 -7.99 7.16
N ALA A 219 4.75 -6.81 7.30
CA ALA A 219 3.40 -6.65 7.86
C ALA A 219 2.34 -7.38 7.03
N GLN A 220 2.40 -7.31 5.71
CA GLN A 220 1.48 -8.02 4.82
C GLN A 220 1.62 -9.54 4.97
N ARG A 221 2.84 -10.05 5.04
CA ARG A 221 3.11 -11.48 5.26
C ARG A 221 2.53 -11.98 6.59
N LEU A 222 2.66 -11.18 7.66
CA LEU A 222 2.10 -11.51 8.98
C LEU A 222 0.58 -11.53 8.96
N LEU A 223 -0.07 -10.57 8.31
CA LEU A 223 -1.53 -10.55 8.16
C LEU A 223 -2.03 -11.74 7.35
N ALA A 224 -1.33 -12.12 6.28
CA ALA A 224 -1.71 -13.26 5.45
C ALA A 224 -1.59 -14.60 6.20
N LYS A 225 -0.53 -14.80 7.01
CA LYS A 225 -0.35 -16.02 7.81
C LYS A 225 -1.46 -16.23 8.83
N ARG A 226 -2.04 -15.17 9.38
CA ARG A 226 -3.17 -15.25 10.34
C ARG A 226 -4.52 -15.52 9.67
N GLN A 227 -4.58 -15.54 8.33
CA GLN A 227 -5.79 -15.94 7.59
C GLN A 227 -5.90 -17.46 7.41
N VAL A 228 -4.81 -18.20 7.54
CA VAL A 228 -4.72 -19.64 7.24
C VAL A 228 -4.85 -20.51 8.51
N ALA A 229 -4.88 -19.90 9.67
CA ALA A 229 -5.05 -20.56 10.98
C ALA A 229 -6.48 -20.36 11.50
#